data_1fc4ec90f81c06c947963879f28e98f4
#
_entry.id   1fc4ec90f81c06c947963879f28e98f4
#
_cell.length_a   1.000
_cell.length_b   1.000
_cell.length_c   1.000
_cell.angle_alpha   90.00
_cell.angle_beta   90.00
_cell.angle_gamma   90.00
#
_symmetry.space_group_name_H-M   'P 1'
#
loop_
_entity.id
_entity.type
_entity.pdbx_description
1 polymer ?
#
loop_
_entity_poly.entity_id
_entity_poly.type
_entity_poly.pdbx_seq_one_letter_code
_entity_poly.pdbx_strand_id
1 'polypeptide(L)'
;MGIKRLKPTSPARRYQTYLTRDELTKGAVPEKSLLEPKKRISGHNNDGRITVRRRGGGHKRHYRIIDFKRDKSGIPGKVAQLEYDPNRSSHIALINYLDGEKRYILAPVGLTVGTMIVSGEDADILPGNALPIKNIPLGTQVHNIELRPGKGGQMVRSAGGFAQIVAKEGDHAQLRMPSGEVRKVPVVCMATVGQVGNTEHENVSLGKAGRSRWMGKRPKVRGVAMNPVDHPHGGGEGKTSGGRNPVTPWGKPTRGYKTRRNKRTDNMIVKDRRRK
;
A
#
# COMPACT_ATOMS: atom_id res chain seq x y z
N MET A 1 -8.14 0.57 16.90
CA MET A 1 -9.02 0.98 15.75
C MET A 1 -10.18 0.00 15.65
N GLY A 2 -11.39 0.47 15.38
CA GLY A 2 -12.57 -0.38 15.28
C GLY A 2 -13.33 -0.16 13.97
N ILE A 3 -14.21 -1.12 13.64
CA ILE A 3 -15.11 -1.02 12.50
C ILE A 3 -16.52 -0.67 12.99
N LYS A 4 -17.05 0.44 12.50
CA LYS A 4 -18.44 0.84 12.76
C LYS A 4 -19.33 0.32 11.64
N ARG A 5 -20.37 -0.44 12.01
CA ARG A 5 -21.47 -0.84 11.12
C ARG A 5 -22.54 0.23 11.10
N LEU A 6 -23.15 0.45 9.95
CA LEU A 6 -24.32 1.34 9.84
C LEU A 6 -25.63 0.61 10.17
N LYS A 7 -26.63 1.36 10.62
CA LYS A 7 -27.99 0.84 10.75
C LYS A 7 -28.54 0.44 9.38
N PRO A 8 -29.22 -0.71 9.24
CA PRO A 8 -29.67 -1.26 7.95
C PRO A 8 -30.93 -0.56 7.42
N THR A 9 -30.87 0.76 7.28
CA THR A 9 -32.01 1.59 6.82
C THR A 9 -32.22 1.57 5.31
N SER A 10 -31.26 1.04 4.54
CA SER A 10 -31.37 0.87 3.08
C SER A 10 -30.49 -0.30 2.62
N PRO A 11 -30.71 -0.87 1.40
CA PRO A 11 -29.89 -1.96 0.89
C PRO A 11 -28.38 -1.67 0.90
N ALA A 12 -28.00 -0.42 0.59
CA ALA A 12 -26.60 0.00 0.59
C ALA A 12 -26.01 0.04 2.00
N ARG A 13 -26.78 0.52 2.99
CA ARG A 13 -26.33 0.66 4.40
C ARG A 13 -26.25 -0.67 5.13
N ARG A 14 -27.02 -1.67 4.73
CA ARG A 14 -27.05 -2.99 5.36
C ARG A 14 -25.67 -3.62 5.50
N TYR A 15 -24.81 -3.48 4.50
CA TYR A 15 -23.47 -4.09 4.46
C TYR A 15 -22.33 -3.07 4.56
N GLN A 16 -22.68 -1.79 4.68
CA GLN A 16 -21.66 -0.74 4.67
C GLN A 16 -21.00 -0.59 6.05
N THR A 17 -19.68 -0.54 6.05
CA THR A 17 -18.89 -0.29 7.25
C THR A 17 -17.93 0.87 7.06
N TYR A 18 -17.49 1.45 8.18
CA TYR A 18 -16.48 2.51 8.24
C TYR A 18 -15.45 2.19 9.30
N LEU A 19 -14.24 2.68 9.10
CA LEU A 19 -13.24 2.69 10.16
C LEU A 19 -13.57 3.79 11.19
N THR A 20 -13.46 3.47 12.47
CA THR A 20 -13.33 4.50 13.49
C THR A 20 -11.98 5.19 13.29
N ARG A 21 -11.95 6.50 13.50
CA ARG A 21 -10.74 7.31 13.31
C ARG A 21 -10.18 7.79 14.64
N ASP A 22 -10.26 6.93 15.65
CA ASP A 22 -9.94 7.26 17.04
C ASP A 22 -8.45 7.58 17.22
N GLU A 23 -7.59 6.96 16.41
CA GLU A 23 -6.12 7.19 16.42
C GLU A 23 -5.70 8.49 15.74
N LEU A 24 -6.57 9.06 14.90
CA LEU A 24 -6.24 10.28 14.17
C LEU A 24 -6.43 11.51 15.03
N THR A 25 -5.56 12.49 14.84
CA THR A 25 -5.67 13.80 15.48
C THR A 25 -6.95 14.49 15.04
N LYS A 26 -7.83 14.82 15.98
CA LYS A 26 -9.08 15.53 15.71
C LYS A 26 -8.77 16.92 15.16
N GLY A 27 -9.43 17.29 14.04
CA GLY A 27 -9.23 18.61 13.43
C GLY A 27 -7.89 18.78 12.70
N ALA A 28 -7.11 17.71 12.50
CA ALA A 28 -5.85 17.80 11.77
C ALA A 28 -6.05 18.35 10.35
N VAL A 29 -5.28 19.37 10.01
CA VAL A 29 -5.24 19.99 8.68
C VAL A 29 -3.92 19.63 8.02
N PRO A 30 -3.93 19.14 6.76
CA PRO A 30 -2.70 18.80 6.07
C PRO A 30 -1.76 20.01 5.90
N GLU A 31 -0.47 19.78 6.08
CA GLU A 31 0.57 20.78 5.88
C GLU A 31 0.64 21.20 4.42
N LYS A 32 0.41 22.50 4.14
CA LYS A 32 0.26 23.01 2.78
C LYS A 32 1.52 22.87 1.94
N SER A 33 2.69 23.05 2.54
CA SER A 33 4.00 22.92 1.88
C SER A 33 4.29 21.51 1.39
N LEU A 34 3.63 20.48 1.98
CA LEU A 34 3.79 19.07 1.65
C LEU A 34 2.65 18.53 0.77
N LEU A 35 1.85 19.41 0.18
CA LEU A 35 0.75 19.04 -0.72
C LEU A 35 1.08 19.36 -2.18
N GLU A 36 0.87 18.39 -3.05
CA GLU A 36 0.96 18.54 -4.49
C GLU A 36 -0.40 18.31 -5.18
N PRO A 37 -0.69 19.03 -6.29
CA PRO A 37 -1.85 18.73 -7.09
C PRO A 37 -1.77 17.32 -7.69
N LYS A 38 -2.82 16.53 -7.50
CA LYS A 38 -2.91 15.19 -8.10
C LYS A 38 -3.83 15.19 -9.29
N LYS A 39 -3.27 15.05 -10.50
CA LYS A 39 -4.07 14.89 -11.72
C LYS A 39 -4.91 13.61 -11.66
N ARG A 40 -6.15 13.69 -12.17
CA ARG A 40 -7.03 12.50 -12.26
C ARG A 40 -6.54 11.60 -13.38
N ILE A 41 -6.45 10.31 -13.09
CA ILE A 41 -6.07 9.29 -14.08
C ILE A 41 -7.36 8.84 -14.78
N SER A 42 -7.46 9.08 -16.09
CA SER A 42 -8.58 8.64 -16.93
C SER A 42 -8.33 7.26 -17.57
N GLY A 43 -7.11 6.75 -17.52
CA GLY A 43 -6.71 5.48 -18.11
C GLY A 43 -6.43 5.54 -19.61
N HIS A 44 -6.27 6.76 -20.15
CA HIS A 44 -5.90 7.01 -21.55
C HIS A 44 -4.41 7.37 -21.66
N ASN A 45 -3.81 7.08 -22.80
CA ASN A 45 -2.47 7.52 -23.18
C ASN A 45 -2.52 8.91 -23.83
N ASN A 46 -1.38 9.39 -24.36
CA ASN A 46 -1.25 10.66 -25.10
C ASN A 46 -2.09 10.68 -26.39
N ASP A 47 -2.30 9.52 -27.04
CA ASP A 47 -3.13 9.39 -28.26
C ASP A 47 -4.63 9.26 -27.93
N GLY A 48 -5.04 9.41 -26.68
CA GLY A 48 -6.43 9.26 -26.25
C GLY A 48 -6.93 7.81 -26.17
N ARG A 49 -6.09 6.81 -26.44
CA ARG A 49 -6.49 5.39 -26.39
C ARG A 49 -6.49 4.87 -24.96
N ILE A 50 -7.46 4.00 -24.65
CA ILE A 50 -7.58 3.39 -23.32
C ILE A 50 -6.48 2.34 -23.13
N THR A 51 -5.48 2.65 -22.30
CA THR A 51 -4.39 1.74 -21.93
C THR A 51 -4.69 1.01 -20.60
N VAL A 52 -5.40 1.65 -19.68
CA VAL A 52 -5.85 1.06 -18.43
C VAL A 52 -7.35 1.20 -18.31
N ARG A 53 -8.07 0.10 -18.53
CA ARG A 53 -9.52 0.10 -18.47
C ARG A 53 -10.04 0.36 -17.06
N ARG A 54 -11.25 0.94 -16.97
CA ARG A 54 -12.01 1.11 -15.71
C ARG A 54 -11.36 2.07 -14.72
N ARG A 55 -10.63 3.03 -15.20
CA ARG A 55 -10.12 4.17 -14.46
C ARG A 55 -10.84 5.44 -14.88
N GLY A 56 -11.09 6.35 -13.95
CA GLY A 56 -11.63 7.66 -14.22
C GLY A 56 -12.63 8.15 -13.19
N GLY A 57 -12.88 9.45 -13.20
CA GLY A 57 -13.68 10.12 -12.18
C GLY A 57 -13.03 10.08 -10.80
N GLY A 58 -13.88 10.01 -9.78
CA GLY A 58 -13.45 10.00 -8.39
C GLY A 58 -13.37 11.40 -7.78
N HIS A 59 -13.23 11.45 -6.45
CA HIS A 59 -13.09 12.69 -5.70
C HIS A 59 -11.75 13.38 -6.01
N LYS A 60 -11.72 14.73 -6.06
CA LYS A 60 -10.47 15.50 -6.17
C LYS A 60 -9.59 15.24 -4.96
N ARG A 61 -8.29 15.02 -5.18
CA ARG A 61 -7.32 14.71 -4.13
C ARG A 61 -6.06 15.52 -4.33
N HIS A 62 -5.41 15.88 -3.21
CA HIS A 62 -4.03 16.33 -3.18
C HIS A 62 -3.14 15.16 -2.80
N TYR A 63 -1.96 15.09 -3.40
CA TYR A 63 -0.94 14.14 -3.00
C TYR A 63 -0.21 14.69 -1.78
N ARG A 64 0.11 13.83 -0.81
CA ARG A 64 0.99 14.15 0.32
C ARG A 64 2.37 13.63 0.00
N ILE A 65 3.35 14.51 0.06
CA ILE A 65 4.76 14.16 -0.12
C ILE A 65 5.18 13.38 1.12
N ILE A 66 5.50 12.11 0.93
CA ILE A 66 5.93 11.23 2.02
C ILE A 66 7.42 11.01 1.93
N ASP A 67 8.10 11.13 3.05
CA ASP A 67 9.49 10.77 3.19
C ASP A 67 9.65 9.24 3.23
N PHE A 68 9.89 8.66 2.07
CA PHE A 68 10.21 7.25 1.94
C PHE A 68 11.70 6.96 2.12
N LYS A 69 12.57 7.99 2.03
CA LYS A 69 14.01 7.82 2.15
C LYS A 69 14.49 7.77 3.59
N ARG A 70 13.88 8.58 4.44
CA ARG A 70 14.27 8.73 5.84
C ARG A 70 15.75 9.13 5.97
N ASP A 71 16.19 10.03 5.11
CA ASP A 71 17.59 10.45 4.94
C ASP A 71 18.08 11.46 6.00
N LYS A 72 17.21 11.93 6.89
CA LYS A 72 17.59 12.77 8.04
C LYS A 72 18.19 11.92 9.16
N SER A 73 19.47 11.58 9.02
CA SER A 73 20.19 10.78 10.01
C SER A 73 20.54 11.62 11.24
N GLY A 74 20.32 11.06 12.44
CA GLY A 74 20.71 11.65 13.72
C GLY A 74 19.84 12.83 14.20
N ILE A 75 18.95 13.38 13.37
CA ILE A 75 18.09 14.50 13.77
C ILE A 75 16.77 13.96 14.31
N PRO A 76 16.47 14.17 15.61
CA PRO A 76 15.20 13.73 16.17
C PRO A 76 14.04 14.58 15.66
N GLY A 77 12.91 13.91 15.44
CA GLY A 77 11.66 14.55 15.03
C GLY A 77 10.51 14.14 15.93
N LYS A 78 9.67 15.10 16.30
CA LYS A 78 8.49 14.90 17.13
C LYS A 78 7.27 14.66 16.27
N VAL A 79 6.48 13.63 16.55
CA VAL A 79 5.17 13.39 15.93
C VAL A 79 4.22 14.52 16.33
N ALA A 80 3.87 15.38 15.39
CA ALA A 80 2.96 16.51 15.61
C ALA A 80 1.50 16.09 15.52
N GLN A 81 1.15 15.31 14.47
CA GLN A 81 -0.23 14.86 14.26
C GLN A 81 -0.27 13.58 13.42
N LEU A 82 -1.34 12.81 13.60
CA LEU A 82 -1.69 11.63 12.80
C LEU A 82 -2.84 11.97 11.87
N GLU A 83 -2.66 11.74 10.55
CA GLU A 83 -3.60 12.18 9.54
C GLU A 83 -4.09 11.04 8.64
N TYR A 84 -5.29 11.24 8.09
CA TYR A 84 -5.84 10.42 7.02
C TYR A 84 -5.29 10.86 5.66
N ASP A 85 -4.76 9.92 4.86
CA ASP A 85 -4.40 10.18 3.47
C ASP A 85 -5.33 9.45 2.50
N PRO A 86 -6.08 10.16 1.64
CA PRO A 86 -6.96 9.54 0.64
C PRO A 86 -6.22 8.81 -0.48
N ASN A 87 -4.89 8.93 -0.56
CA ASN A 87 -4.09 8.34 -1.64
C ASN A 87 -3.55 6.96 -1.32
N ARG A 88 -3.55 6.58 -0.04
CA ARG A 88 -3.05 5.28 0.44
C ARG A 88 -3.96 4.66 1.48
N SER A 89 -3.75 3.39 1.76
CA SER A 89 -4.52 2.67 2.78
C SER A 89 -4.02 2.96 4.21
N SER A 90 -2.72 3.23 4.38
CA SER A 90 -2.12 3.59 5.67
C SER A 90 -2.45 5.01 6.09
N HIS A 91 -2.47 5.27 7.39
CA HIS A 91 -2.39 6.62 7.93
C HIS A 91 -0.96 7.17 7.80
N ILE A 92 -0.83 8.48 7.92
CA ILE A 92 0.45 9.19 7.88
C ILE A 92 0.64 10.01 9.16
N ALA A 93 1.89 10.25 9.52
CA ALA A 93 2.25 11.08 10.64
C ALA A 93 3.03 12.30 10.13
N LEU A 94 2.65 13.49 10.58
CA LEU A 94 3.43 14.70 10.37
C LEU A 94 4.49 14.77 11.47
N ILE A 95 5.74 14.91 11.04
CA ILE A 95 6.90 15.00 11.90
C ILE A 95 7.48 16.40 11.82
N ASN A 96 7.67 17.02 12.97
CA ASN A 96 8.42 18.25 13.12
C ASN A 96 9.81 17.89 13.64
N TYR A 97 10.83 18.08 12.79
CA TYR A 97 12.22 17.87 13.16
C TYR A 97 12.77 19.06 13.97
N LEU A 98 13.80 18.83 14.76
CA LEU A 98 14.42 19.89 15.59
C LEU A 98 15.05 21.01 14.75
N ASP A 99 15.43 20.74 13.52
CA ASP A 99 15.93 21.72 12.55
C ASP A 99 14.84 22.57 11.88
N GLY A 100 13.57 22.41 12.28
CA GLY A 100 12.42 23.14 11.76
C GLY A 100 11.78 22.55 10.51
N GLU A 101 12.39 21.55 9.85
CA GLU A 101 11.78 20.90 8.69
C GLU A 101 10.62 20.01 9.12
N LYS A 102 9.57 19.98 8.28
CA LYS A 102 8.43 19.09 8.46
C LYS A 102 8.41 18.03 7.37
N ARG A 103 8.12 16.79 7.73
CA ARG A 103 7.94 15.69 6.76
C ARG A 103 6.80 14.78 7.16
N TYR A 104 6.15 14.17 6.17
CA TYR A 104 5.23 13.07 6.41
C TYR A 104 5.95 11.73 6.36
N ILE A 105 5.59 10.83 7.25
CA ILE A 105 5.99 9.42 7.22
C ILE A 105 4.76 8.52 7.25
N LEU A 106 4.92 7.22 6.94
CA LEU A 106 3.89 6.22 7.21
C LEU A 106 3.76 6.04 8.72
N ALA A 107 2.54 6.07 9.24
CA ALA A 107 2.28 5.87 10.66
C ALA A 107 2.30 4.36 10.98
N PRO A 108 3.23 3.85 11.81
CA PRO A 108 3.18 2.49 12.32
C PRO A 108 2.10 2.33 13.40
N VAL A 109 1.77 1.08 13.70
CA VAL A 109 0.90 0.72 14.82
C VAL A 109 1.52 1.22 16.13
N GLY A 110 0.70 1.80 17.00
CA GLY A 110 1.13 2.27 18.33
C GLY A 110 1.83 3.62 18.34
N LEU A 111 2.04 4.27 17.19
CA LEU A 111 2.60 5.61 17.15
C LEU A 111 1.58 6.62 17.71
N THR A 112 2.02 7.47 18.65
CA THR A 112 1.19 8.51 19.28
C THR A 112 1.75 9.90 19.01
N VAL A 113 0.90 10.91 19.11
CA VAL A 113 1.32 12.32 19.07
C VAL A 113 2.27 12.60 20.23
N GLY A 114 3.35 13.30 19.97
CA GLY A 114 4.40 13.61 20.96
C GLY A 114 5.57 12.62 20.97
N THR A 115 5.43 11.43 20.38
CA THR A 115 6.53 10.46 20.28
C THR A 115 7.69 11.04 19.50
N MET A 116 8.92 10.81 19.99
CA MET A 116 10.15 11.16 19.27
C MET A 116 10.53 10.02 18.35
N ILE A 117 10.95 10.35 17.13
CA ILE A 117 11.45 9.39 16.15
C ILE A 117 12.80 9.84 15.61
N VAL A 118 13.65 8.88 15.32
CA VAL A 118 15.00 9.11 14.79
C VAL A 118 15.22 8.20 13.59
N SER A 119 16.05 8.63 12.66
CA SER A 119 16.56 7.80 11.55
C SER A 119 18.08 7.78 11.64
N GLY A 120 18.71 6.67 11.33
CA GLY A 120 20.16 6.55 11.33
C GLY A 120 20.65 5.20 11.83
N GLU A 121 21.97 5.03 11.85
CA GLU A 121 22.60 3.77 12.28
C GLU A 121 22.44 3.51 13.78
N ASP A 122 22.47 4.58 14.58
CA ASP A 122 22.44 4.54 16.05
C ASP A 122 21.03 4.74 16.64
N ALA A 123 19.99 4.73 15.78
CA ALA A 123 18.62 4.89 16.25
C ALA A 123 18.15 3.67 17.04
N ASP A 124 17.39 3.90 18.13
CA ASP A 124 16.78 2.84 18.91
C ASP A 124 15.79 1.99 18.08
N ILE A 125 15.63 0.71 18.46
CA ILE A 125 14.72 -0.22 17.78
C ILE A 125 13.29 0.00 18.28
N LEU A 126 12.76 1.19 18.03
CA LEU A 126 11.41 1.60 18.40
C LEU A 126 10.52 1.78 17.16
N PRO A 127 9.20 1.51 17.28
CA PRO A 127 8.27 1.69 16.15
C PRO A 127 8.32 3.12 15.60
N GLY A 128 8.58 3.25 14.29
CA GLY A 128 8.70 4.54 13.60
C GLY A 128 10.13 4.96 13.32
N ASN A 129 11.10 4.43 14.04
CA ASN A 129 12.52 4.67 13.76
C ASN A 129 12.95 3.92 12.49
N ALA A 130 13.86 4.52 11.73
CA ALA A 130 14.39 3.94 10.51
C ALA A 130 15.89 3.69 10.63
N LEU A 131 16.30 2.45 10.37
CA LEU A 131 17.67 2.00 10.47
C LEU A 131 18.08 1.19 9.23
N PRO A 132 19.38 1.08 8.94
CA PRO A 132 19.89 0.05 8.06
C PRO A 132 19.53 -1.34 8.59
N ILE A 133 19.16 -2.25 7.71
CA ILE A 133 18.74 -3.61 8.10
C ILE A 133 19.83 -4.33 8.89
N LYS A 134 21.12 -4.01 8.64
CA LYS A 134 22.26 -4.56 9.40
C LYS A 134 22.10 -4.38 10.91
N ASN A 135 21.54 -3.25 11.35
CA ASN A 135 21.43 -2.86 12.77
C ASN A 135 20.13 -3.32 13.44
N ILE A 136 19.16 -3.86 12.67
CA ILE A 136 17.88 -4.32 13.22
C ILE A 136 17.97 -5.80 13.57
N PRO A 137 17.61 -6.25 14.80
CA PRO A 137 17.68 -7.65 15.21
C PRO A 137 16.83 -8.60 14.34
N LEU A 138 17.19 -9.88 14.33
CA LEU A 138 16.38 -10.95 13.74
C LEU A 138 15.01 -11.03 14.42
N GLY A 139 13.99 -11.46 13.70
CA GLY A 139 12.62 -11.56 14.21
C GLY A 139 11.84 -10.25 14.22
N THR A 140 12.51 -9.10 14.13
CA THR A 140 11.87 -7.77 14.17
C THR A 140 10.96 -7.58 12.97
N GLN A 141 9.78 -6.98 13.22
CA GLN A 141 8.86 -6.55 12.19
C GLN A 141 9.29 -5.19 11.63
N VAL A 142 9.32 -5.08 10.31
CA VAL A 142 9.75 -3.87 9.61
C VAL A 142 8.81 -3.53 8.45
N HIS A 143 8.75 -2.26 8.08
CA HIS A 143 8.00 -1.76 6.93
C HIS A 143 8.81 -0.70 6.18
N ASN A 144 8.26 -0.14 5.11
CA ASN A 144 8.93 0.89 4.28
C ASN A 144 10.35 0.50 3.87
N ILE A 145 10.51 -0.71 3.35
CA ILE A 145 11.82 -1.33 3.10
C ILE A 145 12.36 -0.88 1.75
N GLU A 146 13.61 -0.47 1.72
CA GLU A 146 14.34 -0.19 0.49
C GLU A 146 14.75 -1.49 -0.22
N LEU A 147 14.86 -1.43 -1.55
CA LEU A 147 15.43 -2.49 -2.40
C LEU A 147 16.83 -2.15 -2.92
N ARG A 148 17.16 -0.88 -2.88
CA ARG A 148 18.50 -0.33 -3.24
C ARG A 148 18.79 0.80 -2.27
N PRO A 149 20.02 0.90 -1.75
CA PRO A 149 20.39 1.95 -0.82
C PRO A 149 20.10 3.34 -1.39
N GLY A 150 19.55 4.22 -0.56
CA GLY A 150 19.25 5.62 -0.88
C GLY A 150 18.10 5.86 -1.87
N LYS A 151 17.46 4.80 -2.37
CA LYS A 151 16.31 4.96 -3.29
C LYS A 151 15.00 5.29 -2.59
N GLY A 152 14.92 5.05 -1.30
CA GLY A 152 13.70 5.15 -0.51
C GLY A 152 12.90 3.86 -0.48
N GLY A 153 12.07 3.70 0.55
CA GLY A 153 11.25 2.51 0.78
C GLY A 153 10.29 2.21 -0.36
N GLN A 154 10.30 0.98 -0.84
CA GLN A 154 9.48 0.51 -1.96
C GLN A 154 8.54 -0.63 -1.57
N MET A 155 8.93 -1.42 -0.57
CA MET A 155 8.20 -2.60 -0.13
C MET A 155 7.46 -2.33 1.19
N VAL A 156 6.36 -3.06 1.42
CA VAL A 156 5.62 -3.06 2.69
C VAL A 156 5.20 -1.65 3.14
N ARG A 157 4.34 -1.00 2.34
CA ARG A 157 3.85 0.37 2.61
C ARG A 157 2.34 0.45 2.77
N SER A 158 1.64 -0.67 2.61
CA SER A 158 0.18 -0.73 2.74
C SER A 158 -0.24 -0.93 4.20
N ALA A 159 -1.44 -0.48 4.54
CA ALA A 159 -2.05 -0.67 5.85
C ALA A 159 -1.94 -2.12 6.35
N GLY A 160 -1.62 -2.31 7.62
CA GLY A 160 -1.45 -3.62 8.24
C GLY A 160 -0.25 -4.43 7.75
N GLY A 161 0.52 -3.91 6.77
CA GLY A 161 1.67 -4.63 6.22
C GLY A 161 2.88 -4.61 7.16
N PHE A 162 3.58 -5.74 7.25
CA PHE A 162 4.91 -5.87 7.86
C PHE A 162 5.69 -6.96 7.13
N ALA A 163 7.00 -6.87 7.16
CA ALA A 163 7.90 -7.97 6.83
C ALA A 163 8.71 -8.32 8.07
N GLN A 164 9.18 -9.55 8.17
CA GLN A 164 10.00 -10.03 9.28
C GLN A 164 11.40 -10.36 8.80
N ILE A 165 12.40 -9.91 9.51
CA ILE A 165 13.80 -10.26 9.25
C ILE A 165 14.02 -11.69 9.74
N VAL A 166 14.30 -12.63 8.84
CA VAL A 166 14.44 -14.05 9.15
C VAL A 166 15.91 -14.43 9.38
N ALA A 167 16.79 -13.95 8.49
CA ALA A 167 18.21 -14.23 8.55
C ALA A 167 19.02 -13.07 7.97
N LYS A 168 20.29 -13.00 8.31
CA LYS A 168 21.29 -12.11 7.71
C LYS A 168 22.50 -12.96 7.32
N GLU A 169 22.89 -12.91 6.06
CA GLU A 169 23.97 -13.70 5.51
C GLU A 169 24.83 -12.81 4.61
N GLY A 170 26.05 -12.53 5.02
CA GLY A 170 26.96 -11.63 4.32
C GLY A 170 26.29 -10.25 4.06
N ASP A 171 26.28 -9.82 2.81
CA ASP A 171 25.74 -8.51 2.41
C ASP A 171 24.21 -8.48 2.24
N HIS A 172 23.50 -9.59 2.54
CA HIS A 172 22.06 -9.69 2.32
C HIS A 172 21.32 -10.13 3.57
N ALA A 173 20.15 -9.55 3.78
CA ALA A 173 19.16 -10.00 4.75
C ALA A 173 18.01 -10.73 4.03
N GLN A 174 17.52 -11.81 4.63
CA GLN A 174 16.34 -12.53 4.18
C GLN A 174 15.10 -11.99 4.89
N LEU A 175 14.15 -11.46 4.12
CA LEU A 175 12.92 -10.88 4.60
C LEU A 175 11.73 -11.73 4.22
N ARG A 176 10.93 -12.12 5.20
CA ARG A 176 9.62 -12.75 5.00
C ARG A 176 8.59 -11.67 4.74
N MET A 177 8.11 -11.59 3.50
CA MET A 177 7.15 -10.59 3.04
C MET A 177 5.71 -10.94 3.46
N PRO A 178 4.76 -9.97 3.46
CA PRO A 178 3.35 -10.22 3.74
C PRO A 178 2.70 -11.27 2.83
N SER A 179 3.23 -11.45 1.62
CA SER A 179 2.76 -12.48 0.67
C SER A 179 3.21 -13.90 1.00
N GLY A 180 4.10 -14.09 2.00
CA GLY A 180 4.77 -15.35 2.30
C GLY A 180 6.05 -15.61 1.50
N GLU A 181 6.39 -14.76 0.53
CA GLU A 181 7.66 -14.80 -0.21
C GLU A 181 8.82 -14.49 0.75
N VAL A 182 9.91 -15.25 0.69
CA VAL A 182 11.17 -14.90 1.35
C VAL A 182 12.11 -14.34 0.30
N ARG A 183 12.60 -13.12 0.56
CA ARG A 183 13.40 -12.35 -0.40
C ARG A 183 14.67 -11.81 0.23
N LYS A 184 15.76 -11.84 -0.55
CA LYS A 184 17.03 -11.19 -0.21
C LYS A 184 16.96 -9.69 -0.48
N VAL A 185 17.49 -8.89 0.45
CA VAL A 185 17.62 -7.44 0.35
C VAL A 185 19.01 -7.08 0.91
N PRO A 186 19.75 -6.14 0.31
CA PRO A 186 21.06 -5.72 0.85
C PRO A 186 20.93 -5.19 2.28
N VAL A 187 21.84 -5.55 3.18
CA VAL A 187 21.78 -5.19 4.61
C VAL A 187 21.95 -3.69 4.87
N VAL A 188 22.54 -2.97 3.93
CA VAL A 188 22.69 -1.50 3.99
C VAL A 188 21.42 -0.73 3.64
N CYS A 189 20.39 -1.41 3.09
CA CYS A 189 19.09 -0.80 2.81
C CYS A 189 18.40 -0.38 4.09
N MET A 190 17.72 0.77 4.04
CA MET A 190 16.94 1.29 5.16
C MET A 190 15.61 0.55 5.27
N ALA A 191 15.17 0.35 6.51
CA ALA A 191 13.84 -0.13 6.85
C ALA A 191 13.32 0.60 8.09
N THR A 192 12.01 0.76 8.20
CA THR A 192 11.38 1.36 9.38
C THR A 192 10.86 0.26 10.30
N VAL A 193 11.13 0.35 11.58
CA VAL A 193 10.71 -0.62 12.60
C VAL A 193 9.19 -0.55 12.81
N GLY A 194 8.56 -1.72 12.99
CA GLY A 194 7.15 -1.88 13.31
C GLY A 194 6.27 -2.25 12.11
N GLN A 195 4.99 -2.45 12.37
CA GLN A 195 3.93 -2.74 11.41
C GLN A 195 3.25 -1.44 10.96
N VAL A 196 2.86 -1.32 9.70
CA VAL A 196 2.07 -0.18 9.21
C VAL A 196 0.70 -0.15 9.89
N GLY A 197 0.29 1.02 10.36
CA GLY A 197 -1.01 1.24 11.02
C GLY A 197 -2.22 0.99 10.11
N ASN A 198 -3.43 1.26 10.67
CA ASN A 198 -4.72 1.04 9.99
C ASN A 198 -4.99 -0.42 9.60
N THR A 199 -4.69 -1.36 10.50
CA THR A 199 -4.77 -2.81 10.28
C THR A 199 -6.15 -3.30 9.82
N GLU A 200 -7.23 -2.65 10.29
CA GLU A 200 -8.62 -3.01 9.94
C GLU A 200 -9.07 -2.51 8.55
N HIS A 201 -8.18 -1.89 7.77
CA HIS A 201 -8.53 -1.32 6.47
C HIS A 201 -9.10 -2.35 5.48
N GLU A 202 -8.60 -3.58 5.50
CA GLU A 202 -9.05 -4.65 4.59
C GLU A 202 -10.48 -5.14 4.91
N ASN A 203 -10.91 -5.03 6.18
CA ASN A 203 -12.21 -5.49 6.65
C ASN A 203 -13.36 -4.52 6.32
N VAL A 204 -13.07 -3.38 5.68
CA VAL A 204 -14.08 -2.37 5.34
C VAL A 204 -14.90 -2.79 4.13
N SER A 205 -16.21 -2.92 4.34
CA SER A 205 -17.17 -3.13 3.26
C SER A 205 -17.63 -1.79 2.67
N LEU A 206 -17.51 -1.65 1.34
CA LEU A 206 -17.93 -0.44 0.65
C LEU A 206 -19.45 -0.25 0.63
N GLY A 207 -20.23 -1.34 0.62
CA GLY A 207 -21.68 -1.39 0.70
C GLY A 207 -22.42 -0.92 -0.55
N LYS A 208 -21.88 0.04 -1.33
CA LYS A 208 -22.55 0.57 -2.54
C LYS A 208 -21.57 0.85 -3.68
N ALA A 209 -22.06 0.72 -4.92
CA ALA A 209 -21.29 0.99 -6.13
C ALA A 209 -20.80 2.44 -6.24
N GLY A 210 -21.58 3.40 -5.77
CA GLY A 210 -21.20 4.82 -5.75
C GLY A 210 -19.92 5.08 -4.96
N ARG A 211 -19.66 4.34 -3.87
CA ARG A 211 -18.41 4.48 -3.10
C ARG A 211 -17.19 4.03 -3.92
N SER A 212 -17.33 3.00 -4.75
CA SER A 212 -16.29 2.60 -5.71
C SER A 212 -16.06 3.68 -6.78
N ARG A 213 -17.14 4.35 -7.24
CA ARG A 213 -17.04 5.47 -8.18
C ARG A 213 -16.29 6.66 -7.58
N TRP A 214 -16.52 6.98 -6.31
CA TRP A 214 -15.76 8.03 -5.60
C TRP A 214 -14.27 7.75 -5.51
N MET A 215 -13.88 6.48 -5.49
CA MET A 215 -12.46 6.05 -5.52
C MET A 215 -11.85 6.05 -6.94
N GLY A 216 -12.59 6.45 -7.97
CA GLY A 216 -12.13 6.48 -9.36
C GLY A 216 -12.20 5.12 -10.08
N LYS A 217 -12.92 4.15 -9.52
CA LYS A 217 -13.16 2.85 -10.14
C LYS A 217 -14.44 2.90 -10.98
N ARG A 218 -14.33 2.68 -12.28
CA ARG A 218 -15.49 2.57 -13.19
C ARG A 218 -16.07 1.15 -13.14
N PRO A 219 -17.34 0.96 -13.52
CA PRO A 219 -17.98 -0.35 -13.57
C PRO A 219 -17.20 -1.38 -14.39
N LYS A 220 -17.30 -2.63 -13.98
CA LYS A 220 -16.66 -3.78 -14.65
C LYS A 220 -17.70 -4.68 -15.25
N VAL A 221 -17.80 -4.71 -16.59
CA VAL A 221 -18.60 -5.69 -17.32
C VAL A 221 -17.85 -7.04 -17.33
N ARG A 222 -18.56 -8.12 -17.10
CA ARG A 222 -18.03 -9.50 -17.17
C ARG A 222 -17.84 -9.89 -18.63
N GLY A 223 -16.80 -10.67 -18.92
CA GLY A 223 -16.53 -11.16 -20.29
C GLY A 223 -17.69 -11.97 -20.89
N VAL A 224 -18.39 -12.76 -20.06
CA VAL A 224 -19.56 -13.55 -20.46
C VAL A 224 -20.75 -12.68 -20.93
N ALA A 225 -20.82 -11.41 -20.49
CA ALA A 225 -21.86 -10.47 -20.89
C ALA A 225 -21.45 -9.60 -22.08
N MET A 226 -20.38 -9.93 -22.77
CA MET A 226 -19.87 -9.23 -23.96
C MET A 226 -20.14 -10.06 -25.22
N ASN A 227 -19.95 -9.43 -26.37
CA ASN A 227 -19.96 -10.13 -27.65
C ASN A 227 -18.68 -10.93 -27.88
N PRO A 228 -18.69 -11.95 -28.77
CA PRO A 228 -17.49 -12.75 -29.07
C PRO A 228 -16.28 -11.94 -29.53
N VAL A 229 -16.51 -10.84 -30.24
CA VAL A 229 -15.44 -9.91 -30.69
C VAL A 229 -14.74 -9.20 -29.52
N ASP A 230 -15.43 -8.97 -28.39
CA ASP A 230 -14.91 -8.19 -27.27
C ASP A 230 -14.21 -9.05 -26.21
N HIS A 231 -14.58 -10.32 -26.11
CA HIS A 231 -14.04 -11.21 -25.09
C HIS A 231 -14.16 -12.70 -25.50
N PRO A 232 -13.13 -13.54 -25.22
CA PRO A 232 -13.17 -14.98 -25.49
C PRO A 232 -14.29 -15.76 -24.79
N HIS A 233 -14.92 -15.18 -23.75
CA HIS A 233 -16.10 -15.72 -23.06
C HIS A 233 -17.41 -15.10 -23.55
N GLY A 234 -17.37 -14.26 -24.57
CA GLY A 234 -18.55 -13.59 -25.10
C GLY A 234 -19.39 -14.49 -25.99
N GLY A 235 -20.63 -14.06 -26.22
CA GLY A 235 -21.60 -14.77 -27.08
C GLY A 235 -22.55 -15.68 -26.32
N GLY A 236 -23.39 -16.37 -27.11
CA GLY A 236 -24.45 -17.25 -26.62
C GLY A 236 -25.77 -16.54 -26.33
N GLU A 237 -26.82 -17.32 -26.11
CA GLU A 237 -28.15 -16.85 -25.77
C GLU A 237 -28.40 -16.90 -24.27
N GLY A 238 -29.00 -15.85 -23.72
CA GLY A 238 -29.37 -15.75 -22.29
C GLY A 238 -28.20 -15.85 -21.34
N LYS A 239 -28.29 -16.73 -20.35
CA LYS A 239 -27.26 -16.96 -19.31
C LYS A 239 -26.33 -18.10 -19.71
N THR A 240 -25.45 -17.88 -20.66
CA THR A 240 -24.47 -18.88 -21.10
C THR A 240 -23.29 -19.00 -20.14
N SER A 241 -22.65 -20.16 -20.11
CA SER A 241 -21.39 -20.38 -19.42
C SER A 241 -20.20 -19.79 -20.19
N GLY A 242 -19.03 -19.69 -19.57
CA GLY A 242 -17.83 -19.16 -20.23
C GLY A 242 -17.23 -20.05 -21.34
N GLY A 243 -17.70 -21.32 -21.49
CA GLY A 243 -17.32 -22.26 -22.51
C GLY A 243 -15.86 -22.75 -22.51
N ARG A 244 -15.00 -22.18 -21.66
CA ARG A 244 -13.57 -22.50 -21.53
C ARG A 244 -13.02 -22.12 -20.17
N ASN A 245 -11.78 -22.50 -19.89
CA ASN A 245 -11.06 -22.04 -18.69
C ASN A 245 -11.02 -20.51 -18.65
N PRO A 246 -11.07 -19.88 -17.44
CA PRO A 246 -11.08 -18.43 -17.30
C PRO A 246 -9.85 -17.78 -17.94
N VAL A 247 -10.11 -16.87 -18.88
CA VAL A 247 -9.07 -16.12 -19.60
C VAL A 247 -9.32 -14.61 -19.54
N THR A 248 -8.27 -13.85 -19.83
CA THR A 248 -8.35 -12.38 -20.02
C THR A 248 -8.98 -12.07 -21.39
N PRO A 249 -9.36 -10.80 -21.67
CA PRO A 249 -9.81 -10.40 -23.01
C PRO A 249 -8.82 -10.69 -24.13
N TRP A 250 -7.55 -10.85 -23.80
CA TRP A 250 -6.47 -11.20 -24.74
C TRP A 250 -6.15 -12.71 -24.74
N GLY A 251 -7.01 -13.55 -24.21
CA GLY A 251 -6.87 -15.00 -24.23
C GLY A 251 -5.88 -15.58 -23.21
N LYS A 252 -5.22 -14.77 -22.38
CA LYS A 252 -4.26 -15.28 -21.38
C LYS A 252 -4.99 -15.92 -20.20
N PRO A 253 -4.61 -17.13 -19.74
CA PRO A 253 -5.16 -17.77 -18.55
C PRO A 253 -5.10 -16.86 -17.32
N THR A 254 -6.18 -16.83 -16.53
CA THR A 254 -6.26 -15.99 -15.32
C THR A 254 -5.98 -16.77 -14.03
N ARG A 255 -6.01 -18.10 -14.08
CA ARG A 255 -5.73 -18.99 -12.93
C ARG A 255 -4.52 -19.87 -13.24
N GLY A 256 -3.66 -20.07 -12.22
CA GLY A 256 -2.50 -20.98 -12.28
C GLY A 256 -1.32 -20.51 -13.12
N TYR A 257 -1.53 -19.61 -14.06
CA TYR A 257 -0.48 -19.16 -14.98
C TYR A 257 0.55 -18.26 -14.28
N LYS A 258 1.85 -18.59 -14.40
CA LYS A 258 2.95 -17.78 -13.88
C LYS A 258 3.12 -16.53 -14.76
N THR A 259 2.71 -15.36 -14.25
CA THR A 259 2.77 -14.09 -15.00
C THR A 259 4.09 -13.34 -14.84
N ARG A 260 4.87 -13.60 -13.75
CA ARG A 260 6.17 -12.98 -13.54
C ARG A 260 7.19 -13.47 -14.57
N ARG A 261 7.82 -12.55 -15.32
CA ARG A 261 8.84 -12.82 -16.33
C ARG A 261 10.18 -12.09 -16.07
N ASN A 262 10.27 -11.36 -14.96
CA ASN A 262 11.48 -10.62 -14.64
C ASN A 262 12.55 -11.56 -14.06
N LYS A 263 13.46 -12.00 -14.91
CA LYS A 263 14.56 -12.91 -14.54
C LYS A 263 15.66 -12.22 -13.71
N ARG A 264 15.85 -10.90 -13.90
CA ARG A 264 16.96 -10.15 -13.25
C ARG A 264 16.96 -10.19 -11.72
N THR A 265 15.81 -10.41 -11.11
CA THR A 265 15.64 -10.43 -9.65
C THR A 265 15.13 -11.78 -9.13
N ASP A 266 15.20 -12.84 -9.93
CA ASP A 266 14.80 -14.18 -9.50
C ASP A 266 15.78 -14.75 -8.47
N ASN A 267 17.08 -14.44 -8.60
CA ASN A 267 18.13 -14.79 -7.65
C ASN A 267 17.95 -14.15 -6.27
N MET A 268 17.17 -13.07 -6.18
CA MET A 268 16.81 -12.43 -4.90
C MET A 268 15.64 -13.12 -4.19
N ILE A 269 14.96 -14.08 -4.81
CA ILE A 269 13.85 -14.83 -4.22
C ILE A 269 14.37 -16.16 -3.69
N VAL A 270 14.39 -16.32 -2.36
CA VAL A 270 14.78 -17.55 -1.69
C VAL A 270 13.64 -18.56 -1.70
N LYS A 271 12.43 -18.11 -1.34
CA LYS A 271 11.21 -18.94 -1.34
C LYS A 271 10.09 -18.19 -2.04
N ASP A 272 9.57 -18.78 -3.13
CA ASP A 272 8.38 -18.26 -3.82
C ASP A 272 7.12 -18.51 -2.94
N ARG A 273 6.20 -17.56 -2.95
CA ARG A 273 4.92 -17.63 -2.20
C ARG A 273 4.04 -18.83 -2.57
N ARG A 274 4.24 -19.41 -3.76
CA ARG A 274 3.46 -20.56 -4.27
C ARG A 274 4.07 -21.91 -3.97
N ARG A 275 5.33 -21.97 -3.56
CA ARG A 275 5.98 -23.21 -3.13
C ARG A 275 5.71 -23.38 -1.64
N LYS A 276 4.96 -24.42 -1.31
CA LYS A 276 4.80 -24.90 0.07
C LYS A 276 6.11 -25.52 0.59
#